data_81a34447253124ece4700907482657aa
#
_entry.id   81a34447253124ece4700907482657aa
#
_cell.length_a   1.000
_cell.length_b   1.000
_cell.length_c   1.000
_cell.angle_alpha   90.00
_cell.angle_beta   90.00
_cell.angle_gamma   90.00
#
_symmetry.space_group_name_H-M   'P 1'
#
loop_
_entity.id
_entity.type
_entity.pdbx_description
1 polymer ?
#
loop_
_entity_poly.entity_id
_entity_poly.type
_entity_poly.pdbx_seq_one_letter_code
_entity_poly.pdbx_strand_id
1 'polypeptide(L)'
;MLTGTTYLRKRHAAVRTTEFVFNQLIPYIGNKRKLLDLIAQALKYTEKAEVPTFLDIFAGSGVVARLAKTLGYRVLANDWEPYAKVINGCYIANNEPPAFKQLGGYENALATLNALP
;
A
#
# COMPACT_ATOMS: atom_id res chain seq x y z
N MET A 1 7.95 9.68 12.05
CA MET A 1 8.52 8.34 12.35
C MET A 1 8.50 7.53 11.07
N LEU A 2 9.67 7.27 10.48
CA LEU A 2 9.84 6.57 9.21
C LEU A 2 9.72 5.07 9.44
N THR A 3 8.70 4.42 8.85
CA THR A 3 8.60 2.96 8.85
C THR A 3 9.11 2.43 7.52
N GLY A 4 10.29 1.85 7.52
CA GLY A 4 10.88 1.20 6.35
C GLY A 4 10.51 -0.29 6.32
N THR A 5 9.97 -0.75 5.22
CA THR A 5 9.68 -2.17 5.01
C THR A 5 10.38 -2.68 3.74
N THR A 6 11.14 -3.74 3.89
CA THR A 6 11.85 -4.41 2.79
C THR A 6 10.91 -5.41 2.12
N TYR A 7 10.71 -5.27 0.79
CA TYR A 7 9.88 -6.17 -0.02
C TYR A 7 10.74 -7.17 -0.77
N LEU A 8 10.55 -8.46 -0.54
CA LEU A 8 11.17 -9.53 -1.33
C LEU A 8 10.30 -9.84 -2.55
N ARG A 9 10.92 -9.75 -3.73
CA ARG A 9 10.32 -9.95 -5.05
C ARG A 9 9.90 -11.42 -5.25
N LYS A 10 8.60 -11.75 -5.08
CA LYS A 10 8.00 -12.97 -5.67
C LYS A 10 7.21 -12.57 -6.92
N ARG A 11 7.65 -13.11 -8.07
CA ARG A 11 6.99 -12.97 -9.39
C ARG A 11 5.68 -13.77 -9.45
N HIS A 12 4.62 -13.30 -8.78
CA HIS A 12 3.25 -13.79 -9.02
C HIS A 12 2.27 -12.73 -8.55
N ALA A 13 1.82 -11.83 -9.43
CA ALA A 13 0.60 -11.10 -9.16
C ALA A 13 0.28 -9.93 -10.13
N ALA A 14 0.23 -10.16 -11.42
CA ALA A 14 -0.27 -9.11 -12.34
C ALA A 14 -1.76 -8.77 -12.12
N VAL A 15 -2.55 -9.67 -11.53
CA VAL A 15 -4.01 -9.49 -11.34
C VAL A 15 -4.36 -8.82 -10.00
N ARG A 16 -3.58 -9.05 -8.94
CA ARG A 16 -3.81 -8.41 -7.62
C ARG A 16 -3.37 -6.95 -7.54
N THR A 17 -2.53 -6.51 -8.44
CA THR A 17 -1.90 -5.19 -8.43
C THR A 17 -2.87 -4.06 -8.64
N THR A 18 -3.84 -4.22 -9.54
CA THR A 18 -4.77 -3.15 -9.92
C THR A 18 -5.77 -2.85 -8.80
N GLU A 19 -6.34 -3.89 -8.19
CA GLU A 19 -7.30 -3.72 -7.08
C GLU A 19 -6.64 -3.09 -5.86
N PHE A 20 -5.46 -3.56 -5.46
CA PHE A 20 -4.72 -3.01 -4.32
C PHE A 20 -4.41 -1.51 -4.47
N VAL A 21 -4.12 -1.05 -5.69
CA VAL A 21 -3.82 0.35 -5.97
C VAL A 21 -5.10 1.19 -6.06
N PHE A 22 -6.14 0.67 -6.71
CA PHE A 22 -7.33 1.46 -7.04
C PHE A 22 -8.46 1.36 -6.03
N ASN A 23 -8.57 0.25 -5.29
CA ASN A 23 -9.63 0.10 -4.28
C ASN A 23 -9.28 0.89 -3.03
N GLN A 24 -10.08 1.90 -2.74
CA GLN A 24 -9.99 2.69 -1.52
C GLN A 24 -11.29 2.60 -0.75
N LEU A 25 -11.17 2.32 0.53
CA LEU A 25 -12.32 2.33 1.45
C LEU A 25 -12.80 3.75 1.76
N ILE A 26 -11.90 4.74 1.73
CA ILE A 26 -12.21 6.12 2.12
C ILE A 26 -11.92 7.06 0.96
N PRO A 27 -12.90 7.88 0.53
CA PRO A 27 -12.66 8.97 -0.41
C PRO A 27 -11.65 9.97 0.15
N TYR A 28 -10.66 10.35 -0.64
CA TYR A 28 -9.61 11.28 -0.22
C TYR A 28 -9.51 12.46 -1.18
N ILE A 29 -9.54 13.69 -0.63
CA ILE A 29 -9.41 14.93 -1.39
C ILE A 29 -7.97 15.03 -1.92
N GLY A 30 -7.81 15.40 -3.20
CA GLY A 30 -6.48 15.53 -3.83
C GLY A 30 -5.83 14.20 -4.23
N ASN A 31 -6.59 13.14 -4.29
CA ASN A 31 -6.14 11.82 -4.70
C ASN A 31 -5.59 11.83 -6.15
N LYS A 32 -4.41 11.25 -6.32
CA LYS A 32 -3.66 11.26 -7.60
C LYS A 32 -3.98 10.06 -8.52
N ARG A 33 -5.13 9.41 -8.36
CA ARG A 33 -5.51 8.21 -9.15
C ARG A 33 -5.44 8.43 -10.66
N LYS A 34 -5.86 9.61 -11.13
CA LYS A 34 -5.84 9.95 -12.57
C LYS A 34 -4.42 10.14 -13.13
N LEU A 35 -3.42 10.26 -12.27
CA LEU A 35 -2.02 10.47 -12.65
C LEU A 35 -1.18 9.20 -12.54
N LEU A 36 -1.75 8.08 -12.10
CA LEU A 36 -0.99 6.87 -11.80
C LEU A 36 -0.24 6.31 -13.01
N ASP A 37 -0.84 6.36 -14.19
CA ASP A 37 -0.18 5.89 -15.42
C ASP A 37 1.05 6.73 -15.75
N LEU A 38 0.93 8.06 -15.63
CA LEU A 38 2.05 8.99 -15.84
C LEU A 38 3.15 8.75 -14.79
N ILE A 39 2.77 8.60 -13.53
CA ILE A 39 3.72 8.33 -12.44
C ILE A 39 4.39 6.97 -12.64
N ALA A 40 3.65 5.94 -13.05
CA ALA A 40 4.21 4.62 -13.34
C ALA A 40 5.25 4.68 -14.47
N GLN A 41 4.97 5.45 -15.52
CA GLN A 41 5.94 5.67 -16.60
C GLN A 41 7.19 6.39 -16.08
N ALA A 42 7.04 7.46 -15.31
CA ALA A 42 8.17 8.19 -14.74
C ALA A 42 9.04 7.30 -13.84
N LEU A 43 8.44 6.46 -13.02
CA LEU A 43 9.15 5.54 -12.14
C LEU A 43 9.99 4.51 -12.91
N LYS A 44 9.53 4.03 -14.06
CA LYS A 44 10.30 3.10 -14.91
C LYS A 44 11.64 3.68 -15.40
N TYR A 45 11.73 5.00 -15.59
CA TYR A 45 12.99 5.64 -16.00
C TYR A 45 14.01 5.78 -14.86
N THR A 46 13.59 5.59 -13.61
CA THR A 46 14.46 5.74 -12.43
C THR A 46 14.94 4.40 -11.86
N GLU A 47 14.47 3.28 -12.40
CA GLU A 47 14.87 1.94 -11.97
C GLU A 47 16.31 1.62 -12.39
N LYS A 48 17.30 2.00 -11.56
CA LYS A 48 18.72 1.68 -11.76
C LYS A 48 19.30 0.76 -10.68
N ALA A 49 18.56 0.51 -9.60
CA ALA A 49 18.96 -0.33 -8.49
C ALA A 49 18.21 -1.65 -8.50
N GLU A 50 18.80 -2.68 -7.90
CA GLU A 50 18.15 -3.99 -7.76
C GLU A 50 16.85 -3.89 -6.95
N VAL A 51 16.84 -3.07 -5.90
CA VAL A 51 15.65 -2.70 -5.12
C VAL A 51 15.65 -1.18 -4.94
N PRO A 52 15.00 -0.43 -5.82
CA PRO A 52 14.97 1.02 -5.73
C PRO A 52 14.13 1.47 -4.53
N THR A 53 14.50 2.61 -3.96
CA THR A 53 13.75 3.22 -2.85
C THR A 53 12.89 4.37 -3.37
N PHE A 54 11.63 4.41 -2.95
CA PHE A 54 10.67 5.47 -3.25
C PHE A 54 10.24 6.16 -1.96
N LEU A 55 10.35 7.48 -1.91
CA LEU A 55 9.90 8.30 -0.79
C LEU A 55 8.69 9.13 -1.23
N ASP A 56 7.55 8.89 -0.60
CA ASP A 56 6.33 9.70 -0.74
C ASP A 56 6.21 10.61 0.49
N ILE A 57 6.58 11.88 0.33
CA ILE A 57 6.63 12.85 1.43
C ILE A 57 5.25 13.33 1.84
N PHE A 58 4.29 13.36 0.89
CA PHE A 58 2.91 13.78 1.09
C PHE A 58 1.96 12.68 0.63
N ALA A 59 2.06 11.53 1.28
CA ALA A 59 1.45 10.28 0.84
C ALA A 59 -0.09 10.30 0.81
N GLY A 60 -0.72 11.12 1.65
CA GLY A 60 -2.17 11.21 1.73
C GLY A 60 -2.81 9.82 1.92
N SER A 61 -3.66 9.43 0.97
CA SER A 61 -4.27 8.10 0.93
C SER A 61 -3.30 6.96 0.59
N GLY A 62 -2.03 7.26 0.29
CA GLY A 62 -1.01 6.28 -0.08
C GLY A 62 -1.16 5.68 -1.47
N VAL A 63 -1.96 6.25 -2.36
CA VAL A 63 -2.21 5.67 -3.69
C VAL A 63 -0.94 5.58 -4.54
N VAL A 64 -0.08 6.60 -4.49
CA VAL A 64 1.21 6.61 -5.21
C VAL A 64 2.21 5.67 -4.52
N ALA A 65 2.26 5.71 -3.18
CA ALA A 65 3.06 4.80 -2.38
C ALA A 65 2.71 3.32 -2.66
N ARG A 66 1.41 2.99 -2.78
CA ARG A 66 0.93 1.66 -3.17
C ARG A 66 1.36 1.27 -4.58
N LEU A 67 1.27 2.19 -5.54
CA LEU A 67 1.77 1.98 -6.90
C LEU A 67 3.27 1.65 -6.87
N ALA A 68 4.09 2.45 -6.21
CA ALA A 68 5.52 2.20 -6.09
C ALA A 68 5.82 0.84 -5.44
N LYS A 69 5.06 0.46 -4.40
CA LYS A 69 5.15 -0.85 -3.76
C LYS A 69 4.86 -1.99 -4.73
N THR A 70 3.84 -1.86 -5.58
CA THR A 70 3.51 -2.89 -6.60
C THR A 70 4.56 -2.99 -7.69
N LEU A 71 5.27 -1.91 -7.99
CA LEU A 71 6.38 -1.89 -8.93
C LEU A 71 7.70 -2.44 -8.32
N GLY A 72 7.70 -2.85 -7.05
CA GLY A 72 8.85 -3.48 -6.39
C GLY A 72 9.79 -2.51 -5.69
N TYR A 73 9.37 -1.26 -5.48
CA TYR A 73 10.15 -0.30 -4.70
C TYR A 73 10.08 -0.60 -3.20
N ARG A 74 11.18 -0.33 -2.51
CA ARG A 74 11.16 -0.10 -1.07
C ARG A 74 10.52 1.25 -0.82
N VAL A 75 9.36 1.27 -0.16
CA VAL A 75 8.56 2.49 0.00
C VAL A 75 8.70 3.06 1.40
N LEU A 76 8.94 4.37 1.45
CA LEU A 76 8.87 5.21 2.65
C LEU A 76 7.73 6.21 2.42
N ALA A 77 6.71 6.16 3.27
CA ALA A 77 5.58 7.07 3.20
C ALA A 77 5.56 7.99 4.42
N ASN A 78 5.36 9.28 4.17
CA ASN A 78 5.20 10.30 5.18
C ASN A 78 4.00 11.18 4.86
N ASP A 79 3.32 11.66 5.88
CA ASP A 79 2.28 12.66 5.75
C ASP A 79 2.14 13.47 7.05
N TRP A 80 1.56 14.64 6.93
CA TRP A 80 1.26 15.51 8.08
C TRP A 80 0.06 14.97 8.88
N GLU A 81 -0.92 14.42 8.21
CA GLU A 81 -2.21 14.03 8.79
C GLU A 81 -2.13 12.73 9.59
N PRO A 82 -2.60 12.70 10.85
CA PRO A 82 -2.56 11.49 11.68
C PRO A 82 -3.30 10.30 11.07
N TYR A 83 -4.43 10.54 10.40
CA TYR A 83 -5.18 9.47 9.74
C TYR A 83 -4.44 8.87 8.54
N ALA A 84 -3.66 9.68 7.81
CA ALA A 84 -2.80 9.20 6.74
C ALA A 84 -1.75 8.20 7.26
N LYS A 85 -1.23 8.41 8.48
CA LYS A 85 -0.34 7.46 9.15
C LYS A 85 -1.01 6.09 9.34
N VAL A 86 -2.27 6.06 9.76
CA VAL A 86 -3.03 4.81 9.96
C VAL A 86 -3.24 4.10 8.62
N ILE A 87 -3.70 4.84 7.60
CA ILE A 87 -3.95 4.31 6.25
C ILE A 87 -2.65 3.74 5.66
N ASN A 88 -1.56 4.51 5.67
CA ASN A 88 -0.28 4.08 5.13
C ASN A 88 0.35 2.95 5.97
N GLY A 89 0.15 2.93 7.28
CA GLY A 89 0.52 1.83 8.14
C GLY A 89 -0.14 0.52 7.72
N CYS A 90 -1.43 0.58 7.38
CA CYS A 90 -2.16 -0.59 6.89
C CYS A 90 -1.66 -1.06 5.51
N TYR A 91 -1.59 -0.16 4.52
CA TYR A 91 -1.33 -0.55 3.13
C TYR A 91 0.17 -0.69 2.79
N ILE A 92 1.03 0.12 3.40
CA ILE A 92 2.44 0.18 3.03
C ILE A 92 3.31 -0.68 3.96
N ALA A 93 3.09 -0.60 5.29
CA ALA A 93 3.92 -1.34 6.24
C ALA A 93 3.63 -2.85 6.24
N ASN A 94 2.39 -3.27 5.95
CA ASN A 94 2.04 -4.68 5.88
C ASN A 94 2.42 -5.29 4.53
N ASN A 95 3.13 -6.42 4.56
CA ASN A 95 3.52 -7.19 3.38
C ASN A 95 2.74 -8.50 3.25
N GLU A 96 2.09 -8.94 4.33
CA GLU A 96 1.31 -10.16 4.40
C GLU A 96 -0.04 -9.89 5.08
N PRO A 97 -1.08 -10.66 4.75
CA PRO A 97 -2.36 -10.57 5.46
C PRO A 97 -2.15 -10.81 6.96
N PRO A 98 -2.82 -10.04 7.83
CA PRO A 98 -2.78 -10.28 9.27
C PRO A 98 -3.27 -11.70 9.61
N ALA A 99 -2.58 -12.37 10.51
CA ALA A 99 -2.94 -13.75 10.86
C ALA A 99 -4.20 -13.88 11.74
N PHE A 100 -4.69 -12.79 12.31
CA PHE A 100 -5.87 -12.74 13.20
C PHE A 100 -5.88 -13.81 14.30
N LYS A 101 -4.71 -14.12 14.88
CA LYS A 101 -4.55 -15.23 15.85
C LYS A 101 -5.50 -15.13 17.05
N GLN A 102 -5.75 -13.91 17.56
CA GLN A 102 -6.65 -13.70 18.70
C GLN A 102 -8.13 -13.95 18.36
N LEU A 103 -8.49 -13.95 17.08
CA LEU A 103 -9.84 -14.21 16.58
C LEU A 103 -9.95 -15.60 15.94
N GLY A 104 -8.97 -16.46 16.15
CA GLY A 104 -8.97 -17.82 15.60
C GLY A 104 -8.72 -17.92 14.10
N GLY A 105 -8.09 -16.88 13.50
CA GLY A 105 -7.78 -16.83 12.07
C GLY A 105 -8.69 -15.90 11.27
N TYR A 106 -8.38 -15.74 9.99
CA TYR A 106 -9.07 -14.78 9.11
C TYR A 106 -10.56 -15.13 8.90
N GLU A 107 -10.89 -16.39 8.65
CA GLU A 107 -12.26 -16.84 8.40
C GLU A 107 -13.14 -16.63 9.63
N ASN A 108 -12.63 -16.96 10.83
CA ASN A 108 -13.35 -16.75 12.09
C ASN A 108 -13.50 -15.25 12.39
N ALA A 109 -12.50 -14.43 12.07
CA ALA A 109 -12.61 -12.98 12.21
C ALA A 109 -13.75 -12.42 11.33
N LEU A 110 -13.83 -12.85 10.07
CA LEU A 110 -14.92 -12.47 9.16
C LEU A 110 -16.29 -12.95 9.65
N ALA A 111 -16.39 -14.21 10.06
CA ALA A 111 -17.64 -14.77 10.58
C ALA A 111 -18.12 -14.00 11.82
N THR A 112 -17.21 -13.65 12.72
CA THR A 112 -17.50 -12.84 13.91
C THR A 112 -18.01 -11.46 13.55
N LEU A 113 -17.35 -10.77 12.59
CA LEU A 113 -17.77 -9.45 12.14
C LEU A 113 -19.14 -9.47 11.45
N ASN A 114 -19.38 -10.47 10.61
CA ASN A 114 -20.65 -10.62 9.89
C ASN A 114 -21.83 -11.05 10.80
N ALA A 115 -21.54 -11.55 11.99
CA ALA A 115 -22.56 -11.92 12.99
C ALA A 115 -22.91 -10.77 13.96
N LEU A 116 -22.23 -9.62 13.85
CA LEU A 116 -22.56 -8.44 14.65
C LEU A 116 -23.90 -7.86 14.19
N PRO A 117 -24.74 -7.38 15.14
CA PRO A 117 -26.05 -6.80 14.83
C PRO A 117 -25.94 -5.49 14.06
#